data_3e1a8fa11496b2c180a6e4f92b7f74f2
#
_entry.id   3e1a8fa11496b2c180a6e4f92b7f74f2
#
_cell.length_a   1.000
_cell.length_b   1.000
_cell.length_c   1.000
_cell.angle_alpha   90.00
_cell.angle_beta   90.00
_cell.angle_gamma   90.00
#
_symmetry.space_group_name_H-M   'P 1'
#
loop_
_entity.id
_entity.type
_entity.pdbx_description
1 polymer ?
#
loop_
_entity_poly.entity_id
_entity_poly.type
_entity_poly.pdbx_seq_one_letter_code
_entity_poly.pdbx_strand_id
1 'polypeptide(L)' 'MEGYGIYTWKDGRRYEGQYKEDKKHGYGIYIWADGRRYEGWWYKAKQFGLGKYIVPADGRVRFGLWEDGKRIEWFDQ' A
#
# COMPACT_ATOMS: atom_id res chain seq x y z
N MET A 1 -7.27 -10.00 -13.21
CA MET A 1 -7.18 -8.57 -13.54
C MET A 1 -5.74 -8.20 -13.80
N GLU A 2 -5.52 -7.46 -14.83
CA GLU A 2 -4.19 -7.00 -15.22
C GLU A 2 -4.23 -5.51 -15.46
N GLY A 3 -3.09 -4.83 -15.25
CA GLY A 3 -3.01 -3.40 -15.44
C GLY A 3 -3.49 -2.64 -14.22
N TYR A 4 -3.99 -1.44 -14.43
CA TYR A 4 -4.40 -0.56 -13.35
C TYR A 4 -5.86 -0.79 -13.00
N GLY A 5 -6.17 -0.81 -11.72
CA GLY A 5 -7.54 -1.01 -11.28
C GLY A 5 -7.80 -0.47 -9.89
N ILE A 6 -9.10 -0.40 -9.55
CA ILE A 6 -9.54 0.06 -8.23
C ILE A 6 -10.45 -1.03 -7.66
N TYR A 7 -10.16 -1.41 -6.42
CA TYR A 7 -10.97 -2.38 -5.72
C TYR A 7 -11.38 -1.82 -4.37
N THR A 8 -12.66 -1.91 -4.04
CA THR A 8 -13.16 -1.46 -2.75
C THR A 8 -13.85 -2.60 -2.04
N TRP A 9 -13.62 -2.69 -0.73
CA TRP A 9 -14.25 -3.69 0.14
C TRP A 9 -15.40 -3.06 0.89
N LYS A 10 -16.33 -3.88 1.31
CA LYS A 10 -17.52 -3.38 2.02
C LYS A 10 -17.17 -2.74 3.35
N ASP A 11 -16.07 -3.12 3.95
CA ASP A 11 -15.67 -2.57 5.25
C ASP A 11 -14.98 -1.22 5.15
N GLY A 12 -14.85 -0.68 3.93
CA GLY A 12 -14.24 0.64 3.73
C GLY A 12 -12.81 0.62 3.24
N ARG A 13 -12.21 -0.56 3.10
CA ARG A 13 -10.85 -0.65 2.55
C ARG A 13 -10.88 -0.42 1.05
N ARG A 14 -9.78 0.03 0.51
CA ARG A 14 -9.68 0.33 -0.92
C ARG A 14 -8.24 0.13 -1.40
N TYR A 15 -8.10 -0.45 -2.57
CA TYR A 15 -6.81 -0.52 -3.26
C TYR A 15 -6.94 0.14 -4.62
N GLU A 16 -5.94 0.96 -4.97
CA GLU A 16 -5.93 1.65 -6.24
C GLU A 16 -4.52 1.56 -6.79
N GLY A 17 -4.34 0.78 -7.87
CA GLY A 17 -3.01 0.60 -8.39
C GLY A 17 -2.94 -0.50 -9.43
N GLN A 18 -1.75 -1.03 -9.61
CA GLN A 18 -1.47 -2.00 -10.64
C GLN A 18 -1.72 -3.42 -10.16
N TYR A 19 -2.12 -4.26 -11.11
CA TYR A 19 -2.39 -5.68 -10.88
C TYR A 19 -1.65 -6.52 -11.91
N LYS A 20 -1.26 -7.71 -11.50
CA LYS A 20 -0.73 -8.72 -12.40
C LYS A 20 -1.22 -10.07 -11.92
N GLU A 21 -1.87 -10.82 -12.83
CA GLU A 21 -2.40 -12.14 -12.49
C GLU A 21 -3.30 -12.07 -11.26
N ASP A 22 -4.19 -11.08 -11.24
CA ASP A 22 -5.18 -10.85 -10.19
C ASP A 22 -4.58 -10.51 -8.82
N LYS A 23 -3.31 -10.14 -8.78
CA LYS A 23 -2.64 -9.76 -7.54
C LYS A 23 -2.11 -8.34 -7.63
N LYS A 24 -2.08 -7.65 -6.49
CA LYS A 24 -1.45 -6.35 -6.42
C LYS A 24 0.01 -6.49 -6.84
N HIS A 25 0.46 -5.59 -7.71
CA HIS A 25 1.80 -5.70 -8.27
C HIS A 25 2.21 -4.32 -8.77
N GLY A 26 3.50 -3.99 -8.63
CA GLY A 26 3.95 -2.67 -9.05
C GLY A 26 3.54 -1.60 -8.05
N TYR A 27 3.23 -0.41 -8.53
CA TYR A 27 2.90 0.70 -7.64
C TYR A 27 1.40 0.73 -7.34
N GLY A 28 1.07 0.94 -6.07
CA GLY A 28 -0.34 1.03 -5.69
C GLY A 28 -0.55 1.68 -4.35
N ILE A 29 -1.78 2.13 -4.14
CA ILE A 29 -2.19 2.80 -2.92
C ILE A 29 -3.24 1.94 -2.22
N TYR A 30 -2.96 1.58 -0.97
CA TYR A 30 -3.89 0.83 -0.15
C TYR A 30 -4.41 1.73 0.97
N ILE A 31 -5.72 1.78 1.12
CA ILE A 31 -6.36 2.62 2.13
C ILE A 31 -7.15 1.72 3.06
N TRP A 32 -6.82 1.78 4.37
CA TRP A 32 -7.54 1.00 5.37
C TRP A 32 -8.85 1.68 5.74
N ALA A 33 -9.72 0.92 6.40
CA ALA A 33 -11.04 1.42 6.78
C ALA A 33 -10.97 2.65 7.69
N ASP A 34 -9.92 2.78 8.49
CA ASP A 34 -9.74 3.91 9.40
C ASP A 34 -9.07 5.11 8.72
N GLY A 35 -8.79 5.01 7.44
CA GLY A 35 -8.20 6.12 6.69
C GLY A 35 -6.69 6.09 6.56
N ARG A 36 -6.01 5.19 7.26
CA ARG A 36 -4.56 5.04 7.06
C ARG A 36 -4.28 4.61 5.64
N ARG A 37 -3.11 4.93 5.17
CA ARG A 37 -2.80 4.76 3.76
C ARG A 37 -1.37 4.29 3.57
N TYR A 38 -1.18 3.34 2.65
CA TYR A 38 0.14 2.92 2.19
C TYR A 38 0.24 3.24 0.70
N GLU A 39 1.27 3.96 0.30
CA GLU A 39 1.53 4.27 -1.10
C GLU A 39 2.91 3.76 -1.43
N GLY A 40 2.98 2.73 -2.25
CA GLY A 40 4.28 2.17 -2.55
C GLY A 40 4.18 0.97 -3.47
N TRP A 41 5.18 0.10 -3.35
CA TRP A 41 5.34 -1.01 -4.27
C TRP A 41 4.75 -2.28 -3.70
N TRP A 42 4.30 -3.13 -4.61
CA TRP A 42 3.68 -4.41 -4.29
C TRP A 42 4.29 -5.49 -5.15
N TYR A 43 4.44 -6.67 -4.60
CA TYR A 43 4.91 -7.83 -5.33
C TYR A 43 4.11 -9.03 -4.86
N LYS A 44 3.37 -9.65 -5.78
CA LYS A 44 2.53 -10.82 -5.50
C LYS A 44 1.63 -10.56 -4.29
N ALA A 45 0.94 -9.43 -4.31
CA ALA A 45 -0.04 -9.01 -3.32
C ALA A 45 0.56 -8.61 -1.96
N LYS A 46 1.87 -8.49 -1.87
CA LYS A 46 2.54 -8.08 -0.64
C LYS A 46 3.34 -6.81 -0.83
N GLN A 47 3.41 -6.00 0.21
CA GLN A 47 4.22 -4.78 0.18
C GLN A 47 5.68 -5.14 -0.01
N PHE A 48 6.36 -4.34 -0.82
CA PHE A 48 7.72 -4.64 -1.21
C PHE A 48 8.47 -3.35 -1.53
N GLY A 49 9.71 -3.23 -1.04
CA GLY A 49 10.55 -2.09 -1.38
C GLY A 49 10.14 -0.82 -0.65
N LEU A 50 10.40 0.30 -1.27
CA LEU A 50 10.14 1.60 -0.66
C LEU A 50 8.67 1.94 -0.66
N GLY A 51 8.19 2.52 0.43
CA GLY A 51 6.80 2.91 0.53
C GLY A 51 6.60 4.07 1.47
N LYS A 52 5.42 4.69 1.35
CA LYS A 52 5.04 5.83 2.15
C LYS A 52 3.80 5.47 2.97
N TYR A 53 3.86 5.67 4.27
CA TYR A 53 2.77 5.35 5.18
C TYR A 53 2.22 6.63 5.78
N ILE A 54 0.92 6.83 5.67
CA ILE A 54 0.27 8.06 6.07
C ILE A 54 -0.78 7.78 7.13
N VAL A 55 -0.69 8.48 8.26
CA VAL A 55 -1.65 8.36 9.35
C VAL A 55 -2.48 9.64 9.38
N PRO A 56 -3.77 9.57 9.00
CA PRO A 56 -4.57 10.79 8.88
C PRO A 56 -4.84 11.48 10.22
N ALA A 57 -4.83 10.73 11.31
CA ALA A 57 -5.16 11.29 12.61
C ALA A 57 -4.22 12.42 13.02
N ASP A 58 -2.94 12.33 12.68
CA ASP A 58 -1.96 13.35 13.02
C ASP A 58 -1.25 13.91 11.79
N GLY A 59 -1.67 13.50 10.59
CA GLY A 59 -1.08 13.97 9.35
C GLY A 59 0.33 13.49 9.11
N ARG A 60 0.78 12.53 9.89
CA ARG A 60 2.16 12.07 9.81
C ARG A 60 2.40 11.22 8.57
N VAL A 61 3.52 11.47 7.91
CA VAL A 61 3.94 10.72 6.74
C VAL A 61 5.30 10.11 7.06
N ARG A 62 5.39 8.79 6.87
CA ARG A 62 6.62 8.07 7.16
C ARG A 62 7.04 7.26 5.93
N PHE A 63 8.33 7.24 5.68
CA PHE A 63 8.89 6.43 4.60
C PHE A 63 9.57 5.22 5.19
N GLY A 64 9.42 4.10 4.51
CA GLY A 64 9.99 2.87 5.02
C GLY A 64 10.33 1.88 3.93
N LEU A 65 10.89 0.76 4.37
CA LEU A 65 11.26 -0.35 3.51
C LEU A 65 10.46 -1.57 3.94
N TRP A 66 9.84 -2.23 2.96
CA TRP A 66 9.04 -3.43 3.19
C TRP A 66 9.63 -4.62 2.46
N GLU A 67 9.45 -5.79 3.03
CA GLU A 67 9.83 -7.02 2.39
C GLU A 67 8.82 -8.09 2.77
N ASP A 68 8.23 -8.73 1.76
CA ASP A 68 7.31 -9.83 1.96
C ASP A 68 6.13 -9.43 2.84
N GLY A 69 5.67 -8.19 2.68
CA GLY A 69 4.51 -7.68 3.42
C GLY A 69 4.82 -7.15 4.80
N LYS A 70 6.09 -7.19 5.20
CA LYS A 70 6.49 -6.73 6.53
C LYS A 70 7.38 -5.51 6.43
N ARG A 71 7.17 -4.57 7.35
CA ARG A 71 8.03 -3.40 7.42
C ARG A 71 9.36 -3.78 8.08
N ILE A 72 10.45 -3.50 7.38
CA ILE A 72 11.78 -3.82 7.85
C ILE A 72 12.40 -2.62 8.56
N GLU A 73 12.18 -1.43 8.01
CA GLU A 73 12.88 -0.25 8.48
C GLU A 73 12.08 1.01 8.18
N TRP A 74 12.11 1.99 9.09
CA TRP A 74 11.64 3.34 8.84
C TRP A 74 12.84 4.22 8.51
N PHE A 75 12.65 5.13 7.56
CA PHE A 75 13.70 6.08 7.17
C PHE A 75 13.46 7.48 7.73
N ASP A 76 12.42 7.66 8.52
CA ASP A 76 12.10 8.99 9.05
C ASP A 76 13.10 9.39 10.14
N GLN A 77 13.13 10.69 10.37
CA GLN A 77 14.02 11.29 11.36
C GLN A 77 13.50 11.16 12.76
#